data_70402a8d1f99452fba245c2156c99d28
#
_entry.id   70402a8d1f99452fba245c2156c99d28
#
_cell.length_a   1.000
_cell.length_b   1.000
_cell.length_c   1.000
_cell.angle_alpha   90.00
_cell.angle_beta   90.00
_cell.angle_gamma   90.00
#
_symmetry.space_group_name_H-M   'P 1'
#
loop_
_entity.id
_entity.type
_entity.pdbx_description
1 polymer ?
#
loop_
_entity_poly.entity_id
_entity_poly.type
_entity_poly.pdbx_seq_one_letter_code
_entity_poly.pdbx_strand_id
1 'polypeptide(L)'
;MRILVLDDSIRSLAFSLTIQNSGATNEIHMISEKTEVGLSDSLKPGTNRDSHTMLQGIDHHMPKVAMAGSFLRNSWVHRGLAIESVSNGLNIHFRSAVNEVDRGIFEFHGTAGSSFGVSEHFDYVSHPPQANVGILWHGAVSTKSLAAEVSRDRGDGTFETWSRTQIKDSGILQHGRWVGEEPNEAVVMAIREGVTEAIRLLSSLK
;
A
#
# COMPACT_ATOMS: atom_id res chain seq x y z
N MET A 1 0.48 21.62 9.48
CA MET A 1 1.30 20.55 10.07
C MET A 1 2.09 19.87 8.94
N ARG A 2 3.38 19.61 9.16
CA ARG A 2 4.22 18.86 8.23
C ARG A 2 4.32 17.41 8.67
N ILE A 3 3.99 16.50 7.78
CA ILE A 3 3.92 15.06 8.06
C ILE A 3 4.92 14.33 7.17
N LEU A 4 5.72 13.46 7.77
CA LEU A 4 6.61 12.54 7.06
C LEU A 4 6.04 11.12 7.14
N VAL A 5 5.96 10.45 6.00
CA VAL A 5 5.52 9.06 5.87
C VAL A 5 6.70 8.23 5.35
N LEU A 6 7.14 7.24 6.14
CA LEU A 6 8.41 6.55 5.91
C LEU A 6 8.33 5.34 4.98
N ASP A 7 7.17 5.04 4.42
CA ASP A 7 7.00 3.99 3.40
C ASP A 7 5.85 4.32 2.43
N ASP A 8 5.79 3.60 1.32
CA ASP A 8 4.78 3.72 0.28
C ASP A 8 3.73 2.60 0.33
N SER A 9 3.49 1.97 1.48
CA SER A 9 2.52 0.89 1.61
C SER A 9 1.07 1.35 1.42
N ILE A 10 0.15 0.40 1.16
CA ILE A 10 -1.30 0.67 1.11
C ILE A 10 -1.78 1.34 2.41
N ARG A 11 -1.25 0.92 3.58
CA ARG A 11 -1.55 1.54 4.88
C ARG A 11 -1.16 3.02 4.89
N SER A 12 0.05 3.33 4.45
CA SER A 12 0.59 4.69 4.45
C SER A 12 -0.11 5.60 3.46
N LEU A 13 -0.53 5.08 2.30
CA LEU A 13 -1.36 5.80 1.34
C LEU A 13 -2.77 6.06 1.89
N ALA A 14 -3.39 5.07 2.56
CA ALA A 14 -4.70 5.23 3.19
C ALA A 14 -4.65 6.24 4.35
N PHE A 15 -3.58 6.24 5.15
CA PHE A 15 -3.31 7.28 6.15
C PHE A 15 -3.25 8.66 5.50
N SER A 16 -2.42 8.84 4.49
CA SER A 16 -2.22 10.12 3.81
C SER A 16 -3.52 10.65 3.21
N LEU A 17 -4.26 9.79 2.50
CA LEU A 17 -5.53 10.16 1.88
C LEU A 17 -6.59 10.54 2.93
N THR A 18 -6.62 9.86 4.07
CA THR A 18 -7.54 10.18 5.17
C THR A 18 -7.22 11.56 5.78
N ILE A 19 -5.95 11.89 5.99
CA ILE A 19 -5.52 13.20 6.46
C ILE A 19 -5.90 14.30 5.44
N GLN A 20 -5.64 14.08 4.16
CA GLN A 20 -5.99 15.03 3.09
C GLN A 20 -7.49 15.32 3.04
N ASN A 21 -8.32 14.29 3.13
CA ASN A 21 -9.77 14.40 3.10
C ASN A 21 -10.39 15.03 4.36
N SER A 22 -9.60 15.22 5.42
CA SER A 22 -10.08 15.86 6.66
C SER A 22 -10.33 17.38 6.53
N GLY A 23 -9.87 17.99 5.44
CA GLY A 23 -9.93 19.44 5.22
C GLY A 23 -8.89 20.24 6.01
N ALA A 24 -8.05 19.60 6.81
CA ALA A 24 -6.95 20.26 7.50
C ALA A 24 -5.83 20.58 6.52
N THR A 25 -5.26 21.79 6.62
CA THR A 25 -4.10 22.18 5.81
C THR A 25 -2.85 21.46 6.33
N ASN A 26 -2.43 20.43 5.60
CA ASN A 26 -1.26 19.64 5.92
C ASN A 26 -0.34 19.53 4.71
N GLU A 27 0.96 19.57 4.96
CA GLU A 27 1.99 19.23 3.99
C GLU A 27 2.45 17.80 4.28
N ILE A 28 2.23 16.88 3.34
CA ILE A 28 2.53 15.45 3.54
C ILE A 28 3.61 15.04 2.55
N HIS A 29 4.70 14.49 3.07
CA HIS A 29 5.81 13.94 2.31
C HIS A 29 5.94 12.44 2.57
N MET A 30 5.98 11.65 1.50
CA MET A 30 6.16 10.21 1.56
C MET A 30 7.50 9.83 0.94
N ILE A 31 8.25 8.99 1.64
CA ILE A 31 9.54 8.48 1.19
C ILE A 31 9.37 7.09 0.62
N SER A 32 9.94 6.84 -0.56
CA SER A 32 9.98 5.52 -1.16
C SER A 32 11.37 5.25 -1.74
N GLU A 33 11.98 4.14 -1.35
CA GLU A 33 13.24 3.67 -1.93
C GLU A 33 13.07 3.16 -3.37
N LYS A 34 11.83 2.89 -3.77
CA LYS A 34 11.48 2.37 -5.10
C LYS A 34 11.49 3.48 -6.16
N THR A 35 11.40 3.06 -7.41
CA THR A 35 11.30 3.95 -8.58
C THR A 35 9.87 4.35 -8.90
N GLU A 36 8.88 3.59 -8.45
CA GLU A 36 7.44 3.87 -8.59
C GLU A 36 6.64 3.12 -7.52
N VAL A 37 5.44 3.63 -7.25
CA VAL A 37 4.48 2.99 -6.32
C VAL A 37 3.83 1.77 -6.98
N GLY A 38 3.59 0.73 -6.18
CA GLY A 38 2.95 -0.51 -6.65
C GLY A 38 3.90 -1.48 -7.35
N LEU A 39 5.15 -1.09 -7.60
CA LEU A 39 6.18 -2.02 -8.03
C LEU A 39 6.52 -2.93 -6.85
N SER A 40 6.18 -4.19 -7.00
CA SER A 40 6.53 -5.21 -6.00
C SER A 40 7.19 -6.37 -6.71
N ASP A 41 8.38 -6.76 -6.24
CA ASP A 41 9.10 -7.93 -6.74
C ASP A 41 8.42 -9.24 -6.33
N SER A 42 7.43 -9.17 -5.43
CA SER A 42 6.69 -10.32 -4.94
C SER A 42 5.18 -10.15 -5.11
N LEU A 43 4.50 -11.26 -5.42
CA LEU A 43 3.05 -11.33 -5.37
C LEU A 43 2.57 -11.02 -3.95
N LYS A 44 1.58 -10.12 -3.84
CA LYS A 44 0.87 -9.81 -2.60
C LYS A 44 -0.63 -10.06 -2.79
N PRO A 45 -1.36 -10.42 -1.72
CA PRO A 45 -2.80 -10.65 -1.81
C PRO A 45 -3.55 -9.43 -2.33
N GLY A 46 -4.45 -9.68 -3.30
CA GLY A 46 -5.42 -8.70 -3.75
C GLY A 46 -6.68 -8.69 -2.89
N THR A 47 -7.74 -8.01 -3.34
CA THR A 47 -8.98 -7.85 -2.59
C THR A 47 -10.20 -7.74 -3.49
N ASN A 48 -11.40 -7.90 -2.94
CA ASN A 48 -12.64 -7.56 -3.64
C ASN A 48 -12.84 -6.04 -3.67
N ARG A 49 -13.31 -5.51 -4.80
CA ARG A 49 -13.58 -4.08 -5.00
C ARG A 49 -14.50 -3.50 -3.95
N ASP A 50 -15.57 -4.22 -3.60
CA ASP A 50 -16.62 -3.74 -2.71
C ASP A 50 -16.28 -3.92 -1.21
N SER A 51 -15.07 -4.39 -0.91
CA SER A 51 -14.65 -4.67 0.47
C SER A 51 -14.39 -3.42 1.31
N HIS A 52 -14.18 -2.25 0.67
CA HIS A 52 -13.97 -0.98 1.36
C HIS A 52 -14.31 0.22 0.47
N THR A 53 -14.93 1.27 1.03
CA THR A 53 -15.35 2.48 0.27
C THR A 53 -14.19 3.22 -0.41
N MET A 54 -13.00 3.23 0.20
CA MET A 54 -11.80 3.83 -0.38
C MET A 54 -11.39 3.16 -1.70
N LEU A 55 -11.68 1.85 -1.88
CA LEU A 55 -11.42 1.12 -3.13
C LEU A 55 -12.34 1.58 -4.25
N GLN A 56 -13.59 1.90 -3.93
CA GLN A 56 -14.56 2.47 -4.89
C GLN A 56 -14.14 3.89 -5.30
N GLY A 57 -13.59 4.66 -4.37
CA GLY A 57 -13.08 6.02 -4.63
C GLY A 57 -11.95 6.08 -5.66
N ILE A 58 -11.19 5.01 -5.82
CA ILE A 58 -10.06 4.95 -6.77
C ILE A 58 -10.38 4.22 -8.09
N ASP A 59 -11.62 3.83 -8.32
CA ASP A 59 -12.05 3.09 -9.52
C ASP A 59 -11.64 3.79 -10.83
N HIS A 60 -11.71 5.11 -10.86
CA HIS A 60 -11.37 5.91 -12.03
C HIS A 60 -9.86 5.89 -12.37
N HIS A 61 -9.01 5.44 -11.46
CA HIS A 61 -7.57 5.21 -11.67
C HIS A 61 -7.25 3.78 -12.08
N MET A 62 -8.25 2.88 -12.10
CA MET A 62 -8.03 1.49 -12.43
C MET A 62 -7.95 1.25 -13.94
N PRO A 63 -7.13 0.30 -14.41
CA PRO A 63 -7.15 -0.10 -15.81
C PRO A 63 -8.50 -0.73 -16.16
N LYS A 64 -8.95 -0.58 -17.43
CA LYS A 64 -10.24 -1.10 -17.90
C LYS A 64 -10.44 -2.60 -17.60
N VAL A 65 -9.36 -3.40 -17.65
CA VAL A 65 -9.41 -4.83 -17.33
C VAL A 65 -9.76 -5.09 -15.86
N ALA A 66 -9.38 -4.20 -14.95
CA ALA A 66 -9.75 -4.30 -13.54
C ALA A 66 -11.24 -4.04 -13.31
N MET A 67 -11.87 -3.27 -14.22
CA MET A 67 -13.29 -2.94 -14.13
C MET A 67 -14.21 -4.08 -14.60
N ALA A 68 -13.68 -5.07 -15.31
CA ALA A 68 -14.45 -6.23 -15.79
C ALA A 68 -14.76 -7.26 -14.68
N GLY A 69 -14.02 -7.24 -13.56
CA GLY A 69 -14.17 -8.18 -12.45
C GLY A 69 -14.45 -7.51 -11.11
N SER A 70 -14.78 -8.31 -10.12
CA SER A 70 -14.95 -7.87 -8.73
C SER A 70 -13.66 -7.88 -7.92
N PHE A 71 -12.58 -8.45 -8.46
CA PHE A 71 -11.31 -8.61 -7.77
C PHE A 71 -10.28 -7.60 -8.26
N LEU A 72 -9.58 -6.97 -7.32
CA LEU A 72 -8.50 -6.02 -7.55
C LEU A 72 -7.16 -6.61 -7.13
N ARG A 73 -6.18 -6.58 -8.02
CA ARG A 73 -4.79 -6.92 -7.69
C ARG A 73 -4.22 -5.93 -6.69
N ASN A 74 -3.38 -6.39 -5.78
CA ASN A 74 -2.71 -5.54 -4.81
C ASN A 74 -1.99 -4.35 -5.48
N SER A 75 -1.26 -4.59 -6.57
CA SER A 75 -0.52 -3.54 -7.29
C SER A 75 -1.44 -2.47 -7.91
N TRP A 76 -2.64 -2.84 -8.34
CA TRP A 76 -3.62 -1.86 -8.87
C TRP A 76 -4.17 -0.98 -7.76
N VAL A 77 -4.55 -1.59 -6.62
CA VAL A 77 -4.99 -0.84 -5.43
C VAL A 77 -3.91 0.12 -4.98
N HIS A 78 -2.69 -0.37 -4.86
CA HIS A 78 -1.54 0.43 -4.44
C HIS A 78 -1.33 1.64 -5.35
N ARG A 79 -1.31 1.42 -6.67
CA ARG A 79 -1.16 2.48 -7.68
C ARG A 79 -2.34 3.45 -7.67
N GLY A 80 -3.58 2.95 -7.58
CA GLY A 80 -4.78 3.78 -7.55
C GLY A 80 -4.79 4.71 -6.34
N LEU A 81 -4.48 4.20 -5.15
CA LEU A 81 -4.36 5.01 -3.93
C LEU A 81 -3.25 6.05 -4.05
N ALA A 82 -2.11 5.70 -4.65
CA ALA A 82 -1.03 6.64 -4.84
C ALA A 82 -1.40 7.79 -5.78
N ILE A 83 -2.04 7.49 -6.92
CA ILE A 83 -2.50 8.52 -7.88
C ILE A 83 -3.52 9.43 -7.20
N GLU A 84 -4.50 8.88 -6.49
CA GLU A 84 -5.49 9.66 -5.75
C GLU A 84 -4.84 10.54 -4.69
N SER A 85 -3.92 10.00 -3.89
CA SER A 85 -3.21 10.78 -2.87
C SER A 85 -2.38 11.91 -3.46
N VAL A 86 -1.66 11.67 -4.58
CA VAL A 86 -0.89 12.72 -5.27
C VAL A 86 -1.82 13.79 -5.83
N SER A 87 -2.96 13.40 -6.40
CA SER A 87 -3.97 14.35 -6.90
C SER A 87 -4.55 15.22 -5.78
N ASN A 88 -4.53 14.74 -4.55
CA ASN A 88 -4.93 15.48 -3.34
C ASN A 88 -3.77 16.17 -2.63
N GLY A 89 -2.56 16.23 -3.22
CA GLY A 89 -1.43 17.02 -2.72
C GLY A 89 -0.38 16.25 -1.91
N LEU A 90 -0.36 14.90 -1.98
CA LEU A 90 0.76 14.13 -1.42
C LEU A 90 2.03 14.31 -2.26
N ASN A 91 3.14 14.63 -1.61
CA ASN A 91 4.45 14.67 -2.23
C ASN A 91 5.19 13.34 -2.04
N ILE A 92 5.37 12.56 -3.11
CA ILE A 92 6.12 11.29 -3.05
C ILE A 92 7.54 11.51 -3.56
N HIS A 93 8.53 11.17 -2.74
CA HIS A 93 9.95 11.21 -3.05
C HIS A 93 10.46 9.80 -3.33
N PHE A 94 10.59 9.47 -4.61
CA PHE A 94 11.12 8.17 -5.06
C PHE A 94 12.64 8.10 -4.95
N ARG A 95 13.18 6.88 -4.91
CA ARG A 95 14.64 6.61 -4.79
C ARG A 95 15.26 7.39 -3.64
N SER A 96 14.53 7.47 -2.54
CA SER A 96 14.90 8.29 -1.39
C SER A 96 14.90 7.44 -0.14
N ALA A 97 15.87 7.72 0.72
CA ALA A 97 15.96 7.18 2.06
C ALA A 97 16.06 8.33 3.07
N VAL A 98 15.81 8.05 4.32
CA VAL A 98 15.83 9.04 5.39
C VAL A 98 16.37 8.41 6.67
N ASN A 99 17.16 9.20 7.40
CA ASN A 99 17.64 8.85 8.74
C ASN A 99 17.18 9.91 9.74
N GLU A 100 16.63 9.48 10.87
CA GLU A 100 16.36 10.38 11.98
C GLU A 100 17.70 10.69 12.67
N VAL A 101 18.09 11.97 12.69
CA VAL A 101 19.34 12.43 13.28
C VAL A 101 19.11 13.03 14.68
N ASP A 102 17.92 13.53 14.95
CA ASP A 102 17.44 13.96 16.26
C ASP A 102 15.92 13.85 16.29
N ARG A 103 15.29 13.96 17.46
CA ARG A 103 13.84 13.79 17.62
C ARG A 103 13.06 14.69 16.65
N GLY A 104 12.40 14.08 15.67
CA GLY A 104 11.62 14.75 14.65
C GLY A 104 12.44 15.51 13.59
N ILE A 105 13.78 15.35 13.58
CA ILE A 105 14.69 15.95 12.59
C ILE A 105 15.27 14.84 11.73
N PHE A 106 15.13 14.98 10.42
CA PHE A 106 15.47 13.96 9.44
C PHE A 106 16.45 14.48 8.39
N GLU A 107 17.46 13.65 8.10
CA GLU A 107 18.38 13.84 6.99
C GLU A 107 17.94 12.97 5.80
N PHE A 108 17.88 13.58 4.62
CA PHE A 108 17.35 12.96 3.40
C PHE A 108 18.48 12.59 2.44
N HIS A 109 18.34 11.41 1.83
CA HIS A 109 19.24 10.88 0.82
C HIS A 109 18.50 10.59 -0.48
N GLY A 110 19.23 10.52 -1.60
CA GLY A 110 18.65 10.29 -2.91
C GLY A 110 17.94 11.52 -3.47
N THR A 111 16.82 11.32 -4.17
CA THR A 111 16.12 12.44 -4.82
C THR A 111 15.50 13.42 -3.82
N ALA A 112 15.08 12.95 -2.64
CA ALA A 112 14.58 13.82 -1.57
C ALA A 112 15.65 14.78 -1.06
N GLY A 113 16.92 14.36 -1.01
CA GLY A 113 18.03 15.21 -0.57
C GLY A 113 18.22 16.47 -1.44
N SER A 114 17.79 16.47 -2.70
CA SER A 114 17.78 17.66 -3.56
C SER A 114 16.57 18.57 -3.33
N SER A 115 15.51 18.06 -2.75
CA SER A 115 14.25 18.81 -2.50
C SER A 115 14.20 19.41 -1.09
N PHE A 116 14.84 18.74 -0.13
CA PHE A 116 14.98 19.19 1.24
C PHE A 116 16.39 19.72 1.49
N GLY A 117 16.55 20.55 2.52
CA GLY A 117 17.86 20.95 3.01
C GLY A 117 18.64 19.81 3.65
N VAL A 118 19.72 20.15 4.36
CA VAL A 118 20.56 19.14 5.04
C VAL A 118 19.78 18.36 6.09
N SER A 119 18.84 19.04 6.78
CA SER A 119 17.92 18.41 7.73
C SER A 119 16.61 19.19 7.80
N GLU A 120 15.51 18.48 8.04
CA GLU A 120 14.16 19.04 8.11
C GLU A 120 13.41 18.51 9.33
N HIS A 121 12.57 19.38 9.91
CA HIS A 121 11.70 19.03 11.03
C HIS A 121 10.29 18.69 10.53
N PHE A 122 9.71 17.64 11.11
CA PHE A 122 8.32 17.21 10.89
C PHE A 122 7.56 17.15 12.21
N ASP A 123 6.33 17.60 12.18
CA ASP A 123 5.45 17.61 13.36
C ASP A 123 4.93 16.22 13.71
N TYR A 124 4.82 15.35 12.69
CA TYR A 124 4.40 13.96 12.84
C TYR A 124 5.13 13.05 11.85
N VAL A 125 5.45 11.84 12.30
CA VAL A 125 6.08 10.80 11.49
C VAL A 125 5.24 9.53 11.55
N SER A 126 4.77 9.09 10.39
CA SER A 126 4.13 7.78 10.22
C SER A 126 5.19 6.76 9.87
N HIS A 127 5.40 5.81 10.77
CA HIS A 127 6.38 4.72 10.60
C HIS A 127 5.78 3.55 9.82
N PRO A 128 6.60 2.78 9.09
CA PRO A 128 6.15 1.54 8.47
C PRO A 128 5.56 0.61 9.55
N PRO A 129 4.60 -0.25 9.18
CA PRO A 129 4.06 -1.23 10.11
C PRO A 129 5.21 -2.11 10.64
N GLN A 130 5.13 -2.48 11.92
CA GLN A 130 6.04 -3.49 12.46
C GLN A 130 5.96 -4.76 11.60
N ALA A 131 7.07 -5.52 11.54
CA ALA A 131 7.14 -6.73 10.72
C ALA A 131 5.88 -7.59 10.92
N ASN A 132 5.28 -8.02 9.81
CA ASN A 132 4.06 -8.81 9.83
C ASN A 132 4.22 -10.04 10.72
N VAL A 133 3.45 -10.07 11.80
CA VAL A 133 3.27 -11.26 12.63
C VAL A 133 2.09 -12.02 12.04
N GLY A 134 2.25 -13.31 11.77
CA GLY A 134 1.17 -14.10 11.19
C GLY A 134 1.65 -15.41 10.57
N ILE A 135 0.78 -15.99 9.78
CA ILE A 135 1.03 -17.24 9.06
C ILE A 135 1.77 -16.94 7.75
N LEU A 136 2.73 -17.79 7.41
CA LEU A 136 3.35 -17.76 6.08
C LEU A 136 2.38 -18.38 5.06
N TRP A 137 2.02 -17.59 4.07
CA TRP A 137 1.23 -18.02 2.92
C TRP A 137 2.08 -18.11 1.65
N HIS A 138 1.83 -19.15 0.87
CA HIS A 138 2.41 -19.34 -0.46
C HIS A 138 1.38 -18.91 -1.50
N GLY A 139 1.74 -17.94 -2.32
CA GLY A 139 0.91 -17.41 -3.40
C GLY A 139 1.30 -17.95 -4.76
N ALA A 140 0.31 -18.07 -5.62
CA ALA A 140 0.51 -18.39 -7.03
C ALA A 140 -0.45 -17.59 -7.91
N VAL A 141 0.02 -17.24 -9.12
CA VAL A 141 -0.84 -16.81 -10.23
C VAL A 141 -0.78 -17.89 -11.29
N SER A 142 -1.94 -18.31 -11.78
CA SER A 142 -2.06 -19.41 -12.74
C SER A 142 -3.17 -19.15 -13.77
N THR A 143 -3.16 -19.86 -14.90
CA THR A 143 -4.20 -19.76 -15.93
C THR A 143 -5.44 -20.61 -15.63
N LYS A 144 -5.45 -21.34 -14.52
CA LYS A 144 -6.59 -22.15 -14.05
C LYS A 144 -6.73 -21.99 -12.54
N SER A 145 -7.93 -22.15 -12.02
CA SER A 145 -8.15 -22.22 -10.57
C SER A 145 -7.42 -23.42 -9.99
N LEU A 146 -6.67 -23.21 -8.91
CA LEU A 146 -5.98 -24.26 -8.18
C LEU A 146 -6.70 -24.55 -6.86
N ALA A 147 -6.70 -25.81 -6.43
CA ALA A 147 -7.25 -26.19 -5.15
C ALA A 147 -6.35 -25.68 -4.01
N ALA A 148 -6.88 -24.74 -3.23
CA ALA A 148 -6.19 -24.13 -2.10
C ALA A 148 -7.20 -23.45 -1.17
N GLU A 149 -6.74 -22.94 -0.02
CA GLU A 149 -7.59 -22.25 0.95
C GLU A 149 -8.24 -20.99 0.38
N VAL A 150 -7.50 -20.27 -0.48
CA VAL A 150 -7.99 -19.07 -1.17
C VAL A 150 -7.69 -19.19 -2.66
N SER A 151 -8.70 -19.03 -3.51
CA SER A 151 -8.53 -18.92 -4.97
C SER A 151 -9.52 -17.90 -5.52
N ARG A 152 -9.03 -16.95 -6.33
CA ARG A 152 -9.81 -15.84 -6.89
C ARG A 152 -9.54 -15.66 -8.37
N ASP A 153 -10.60 -15.49 -9.14
CA ASP A 153 -10.52 -15.06 -10.54
C ASP A 153 -10.13 -13.58 -10.59
N ARG A 154 -9.07 -13.27 -11.30
CA ARG A 154 -8.54 -11.91 -11.48
C ARG A 154 -9.23 -11.12 -12.59
N GLY A 155 -10.17 -11.73 -13.29
CA GLY A 155 -10.93 -11.12 -14.39
C GLY A 155 -10.12 -10.92 -15.69
N ASP A 156 -8.89 -11.42 -15.76
CA ASP A 156 -7.98 -11.29 -16.91
C ASP A 156 -7.57 -12.66 -17.49
N GLY A 157 -8.33 -13.70 -17.16
CA GLY A 157 -8.02 -15.09 -17.53
C GLY A 157 -6.98 -15.75 -16.63
N THR A 158 -6.61 -15.11 -15.51
CA THR A 158 -5.73 -15.71 -14.50
C THR A 158 -6.39 -15.77 -13.13
N PHE A 159 -5.88 -16.66 -12.29
CA PHE A 159 -6.34 -16.86 -10.92
C PHE A 159 -5.22 -16.53 -9.94
N GLU A 160 -5.56 -15.86 -8.84
CA GLU A 160 -4.69 -15.66 -7.70
C GLU A 160 -5.08 -16.66 -6.61
N THR A 161 -4.10 -17.40 -6.14
CA THR A 161 -4.31 -18.51 -5.19
C THR A 161 -3.35 -18.37 -4.02
N TRP A 162 -3.82 -18.62 -2.80
CA TRP A 162 -3.01 -18.60 -1.59
C TRP A 162 -3.27 -19.87 -0.76
N SER A 163 -2.18 -20.47 -0.26
CA SER A 163 -2.18 -21.68 0.56
C SER A 163 -1.12 -21.61 1.65
N ARG A 164 -1.39 -22.28 2.77
CA ARG A 164 -0.41 -22.48 3.85
C ARG A 164 0.70 -23.45 3.46
N THR A 165 0.46 -24.24 2.42
CA THR A 165 1.43 -25.17 1.86
C THR A 165 1.92 -24.68 0.50
N GLN A 166 3.13 -25.07 0.12
CA GLN A 166 3.70 -24.70 -1.17
C GLN A 166 2.85 -25.23 -2.33
N ILE A 167 2.39 -24.31 -3.19
CA ILE A 167 1.62 -24.64 -4.37
C ILE A 167 2.59 -25.12 -5.47
N LYS A 168 2.31 -26.31 -6.03
CA LYS A 168 3.09 -26.92 -7.11
C LYS A 168 2.16 -27.28 -8.26
N ASP A 169 2.27 -26.59 -9.37
CA ASP A 169 1.53 -26.86 -10.61
C ASP A 169 2.32 -26.33 -11.80
N SER A 170 2.25 -27.02 -12.94
CA SER A 170 2.97 -26.62 -14.17
C SER A 170 2.40 -25.38 -14.85
N GLY A 171 1.18 -24.96 -14.48
CA GLY A 171 0.51 -23.78 -15.04
C GLY A 171 0.73 -22.51 -14.22
N ILE A 172 1.65 -22.50 -13.25
CA ILE A 172 1.94 -21.33 -12.45
C ILE A 172 2.79 -20.34 -13.24
N LEU A 173 2.30 -19.10 -13.33
CA LEU A 173 2.95 -17.99 -14.02
C LEU A 173 3.83 -17.16 -13.06
N GLN A 174 3.43 -17.09 -11.79
CA GLN A 174 4.14 -16.32 -10.76
C GLN A 174 3.96 -16.98 -9.40
N HIS A 175 5.02 -16.99 -8.62
CA HIS A 175 4.99 -17.37 -7.20
C HIS A 175 5.12 -16.15 -6.30
N GLY A 176 4.60 -16.26 -5.06
CA GLY A 176 4.78 -15.28 -4.02
C GLY A 176 4.81 -15.89 -2.63
N ARG A 177 5.23 -15.08 -1.67
CA ARG A 177 5.14 -15.37 -0.23
C ARG A 177 4.63 -14.13 0.47
N TRP A 178 3.74 -14.35 1.42
CA TRP A 178 3.20 -13.28 2.23
C TRP A 178 3.00 -13.79 3.66
N VAL A 179 3.25 -12.93 4.64
CA VAL A 179 3.04 -13.22 6.06
C VAL A 179 1.90 -12.35 6.56
N GLY A 180 0.90 -12.95 7.17
CA GLY A 180 -0.26 -12.27 7.71
C GLY A 180 -1.33 -13.26 8.14
N GLU A 181 -2.46 -12.77 8.62
CA GLU A 181 -3.54 -13.62 9.15
C GLU A 181 -4.36 -14.24 8.02
N GLU A 182 -4.93 -13.43 7.14
CA GLU A 182 -5.89 -13.85 6.11
C GLU A 182 -5.65 -13.11 4.79
N PRO A 183 -5.27 -13.78 3.68
CA PRO A 183 -5.00 -13.13 2.40
C PRO A 183 -6.17 -12.31 1.85
N ASN A 184 -7.42 -12.76 2.06
CA ASN A 184 -8.61 -12.03 1.58
C ASN A 184 -8.79 -10.67 2.23
N GLU A 185 -8.32 -10.49 3.46
CA GLU A 185 -8.47 -9.28 4.27
C GLU A 185 -7.22 -8.38 4.22
N ALA A 186 -6.11 -8.85 3.66
CA ALA A 186 -4.81 -8.18 3.71
C ALA A 186 -4.85 -6.70 3.31
N VAL A 187 -5.50 -6.39 2.19
CA VAL A 187 -5.64 -5.01 1.69
C VAL A 187 -6.56 -4.18 2.57
N VAL A 188 -7.70 -4.75 2.96
CA VAL A 188 -8.69 -4.05 3.79
C VAL A 188 -8.14 -3.75 5.17
N MET A 189 -7.40 -4.68 5.76
CA MET A 189 -6.72 -4.48 7.04
C MET A 189 -5.69 -3.37 6.95
N ALA A 190 -4.87 -3.35 5.90
CA ALA A 190 -3.89 -2.28 5.68
C ALA A 190 -4.56 -0.90 5.55
N ILE A 191 -5.68 -0.82 4.81
CA ILE A 191 -6.47 0.43 4.70
C ILE A 191 -7.01 0.85 6.07
N ARG A 192 -7.63 -0.06 6.81
CA ARG A 192 -8.21 0.22 8.14
C ARG A 192 -7.16 0.69 9.15
N GLU A 193 -5.97 0.11 9.13
CA GLU A 193 -4.86 0.53 9.98
C GLU A 193 -4.43 1.97 9.66
N GLY A 194 -4.25 2.31 8.38
CA GLY A 194 -3.91 3.66 7.97
C GLY A 194 -4.97 4.69 8.34
N VAL A 195 -6.24 4.38 8.09
CA VAL A 195 -7.38 5.22 8.48
C VAL A 195 -7.42 5.43 10.00
N THR A 196 -7.21 4.36 10.77
CA THR A 196 -7.22 4.42 12.25
C THR A 196 -6.10 5.30 12.78
N GLU A 197 -4.90 5.20 12.23
CA GLU A 197 -3.77 6.06 12.59
C GLU A 197 -4.07 7.54 12.29
N ALA A 198 -4.61 7.83 11.09
CA ALA A 198 -5.00 9.17 10.70
C ALA A 198 -6.04 9.78 11.65
N ILE A 199 -7.08 9.02 12.02
CA ILE A 199 -8.11 9.46 12.94
C ILE A 199 -7.52 9.75 14.33
N ARG A 200 -6.59 8.93 14.84
CA ARG A 200 -5.90 9.18 16.11
C ARG A 200 -5.12 10.48 16.07
N LEU A 201 -4.34 10.71 14.99
CA LEU A 201 -3.61 11.96 14.82
C LEU A 201 -4.54 13.16 14.79
N LEU A 202 -5.59 13.15 13.96
CA LEU A 202 -6.56 14.24 13.85
C LEU A 202 -7.29 14.52 15.18
N SER A 203 -7.52 13.48 15.98
CA SER A 203 -8.17 13.63 17.31
C SER A 203 -7.23 14.24 18.34
N SER A 204 -5.92 14.07 18.20
CA SER A 204 -4.93 14.67 19.11
C SER A 204 -4.67 16.16 18.85
N LEU A 205 -5.15 16.69 17.72
CA LEU A 205 -4.99 18.10 17.32
C LEU A 205 -6.17 18.98 17.76
N LYS A 206 -7.22 18.40 18.30
CA LYS A 206 -8.40 19.09 18.84
C LYS A 206 -8.25 19.35 20.33
#